data_44ed40e6edd780bd51884768c79ac2f0
#
_entry.id   44ed40e6edd780bd51884768c79ac2f0
#
_cell.length_a   1.000
_cell.length_b   1.000
_cell.length_c   1.000
_cell.angle_alpha   90.00
_cell.angle_beta   90.00
_cell.angle_gamma   90.00
#
_symmetry.space_group_name_H-M   'P 1'
#
loop_
_entity.id
_entity.type
_entity.pdbx_description
1 polymer ?
#
loop_
_entity_poly.entity_id
_entity_poly.type
_entity_poly.pdbx_seq_one_letter_code
_entity_poly.pdbx_strand_id
1 'polypeptide(L)'
;IYGVSIPLGVRKAVRDGTRFDVATSSLIFVGYAVPGFLFAIFLLVIFAGGGYFEIFPLRGLVSENWSSLSWPDKILDYLWHLCLPLIALTIGGFATLTMLTKNSFLEELGKQFVLTARSKGLNENQVLYGHVFRNAMLVVIAGFPSAFVAILFTGSLPVSYTHLRAHE
;
A
#
# COMPACT_ATOMS: atom_id res chain seq x y z
N ILE A 1 3.93 1.75 2.06
CA ILE A 1 2.90 0.72 2.14
C ILE A 1 2.69 0.32 3.60
N TYR A 2 3.67 -0.27 4.30
CA TYR A 2 3.52 -0.83 5.67
C TYR A 2 2.97 0.19 6.68
N GLY A 3 3.46 1.42 6.67
CA GLY A 3 3.04 2.48 7.61
C GLY A 3 1.56 2.87 7.52
N VAL A 4 0.89 2.58 6.41
CA VAL A 4 -0.54 2.86 6.22
C VAL A 4 -1.37 1.57 6.29
N SER A 5 -0.90 0.48 5.66
CA SER A 5 -1.62 -0.80 5.59
C SER A 5 -1.81 -1.44 6.96
N ILE A 6 -0.77 -1.43 7.82
CA ILE A 6 -0.85 -2.07 9.12
C ILE A 6 -1.86 -1.35 10.04
N PRO A 7 -1.76 -0.04 10.29
CA PRO A 7 -2.75 0.66 11.11
C PRO A 7 -4.18 0.54 10.57
N LEU A 8 -4.34 0.60 9.24
CA LEU A 8 -5.65 0.43 8.61
C LEU A 8 -6.18 -1.00 8.82
N GLY A 9 -5.35 -2.04 8.61
CA GLY A 9 -5.72 -3.43 8.82
C GLY A 9 -6.12 -3.73 10.27
N VAL A 10 -5.35 -3.23 11.24
CA VAL A 10 -5.69 -3.33 12.68
C VAL A 10 -7.03 -2.68 12.98
N ARG A 11 -7.23 -1.43 12.49
CA ARG A 11 -8.48 -0.70 12.71
C ARG A 11 -9.68 -1.42 12.07
N LYS A 12 -9.50 -2.04 10.91
CA LYS A 12 -10.52 -2.85 10.25
C LYS A 12 -10.84 -4.11 11.04
N ALA A 13 -9.85 -4.79 11.60
CA ALA A 13 -10.06 -5.97 12.45
C ALA A 13 -10.85 -5.64 13.72
N VAL A 14 -10.48 -4.56 14.40
CA VAL A 14 -11.21 -4.09 15.62
C VAL A 14 -12.64 -3.66 15.30
N ARG A 15 -12.90 -3.19 14.07
CA ARG A 15 -14.21 -2.73 13.61
C ARG A 15 -14.81 -3.65 12.55
N ASP A 16 -14.54 -4.93 12.64
CA ASP A 16 -15.00 -5.92 11.66
C ASP A 16 -16.53 -5.88 11.47
N GLY A 17 -16.97 -5.99 10.21
CA GLY A 17 -18.38 -5.94 9.86
C GLY A 17 -19.06 -4.57 9.96
N THR A 18 -18.39 -3.53 10.43
CA THR A 18 -18.94 -2.16 10.46
C THR A 18 -18.97 -1.53 9.06
N ARG A 19 -19.77 -0.45 8.92
CA ARG A 19 -19.80 0.33 7.66
C ARG A 19 -18.42 0.83 7.24
N PHE A 20 -17.55 1.18 8.18
CA PHE A 20 -16.17 1.56 7.92
C PHE A 20 -15.38 0.41 7.29
N ASP A 21 -15.47 -0.77 7.87
CA ASP A 21 -14.77 -1.95 7.35
C ASP A 21 -15.27 -2.32 5.97
N VAL A 22 -16.59 -2.39 5.77
CA VAL A 22 -17.19 -2.72 4.46
C VAL A 22 -16.81 -1.68 3.41
N ALA A 23 -16.97 -0.39 3.67
CA ALA A 23 -16.67 0.66 2.72
C ALA A 23 -15.18 0.69 2.32
N THR A 24 -14.27 0.57 3.30
CA THR A 24 -12.83 0.53 3.03
C THR A 24 -12.41 -0.76 2.32
N SER A 25 -13.03 -1.91 2.62
CA SER A 25 -12.80 -3.16 1.87
C SER A 25 -13.23 -3.03 0.42
N SER A 26 -14.43 -2.49 0.17
CA SER A 26 -14.95 -2.29 -1.19
C SER A 26 -14.02 -1.38 -2.00
N LEU A 27 -13.56 -0.28 -1.42
CA LEU A 27 -12.62 0.64 -2.09
C LEU A 27 -11.29 -0.05 -2.42
N ILE A 28 -10.74 -0.81 -1.47
CA ILE A 28 -9.50 -1.58 -1.66
C ILE A 28 -9.68 -2.63 -2.76
N PHE A 29 -10.79 -3.38 -2.75
CA PHE A 29 -11.06 -4.40 -3.75
C PHE A 29 -11.25 -3.82 -5.16
N VAL A 30 -11.95 -2.69 -5.29
CA VAL A 30 -12.09 -2.01 -6.59
C VAL A 30 -10.71 -1.59 -7.12
N GLY A 31 -9.85 -0.99 -6.28
CA GLY A 31 -8.49 -0.62 -6.69
C GLY A 31 -7.60 -1.83 -7.02
N TYR A 32 -7.79 -2.96 -6.34
CA TYR A 32 -7.02 -4.19 -6.56
C TYR A 32 -7.49 -4.99 -7.78
N ALA A 33 -8.80 -4.93 -8.10
CA ALA A 33 -9.38 -5.68 -9.23
C ALA A 33 -8.90 -5.17 -10.60
N VAL A 34 -8.46 -3.90 -10.67
CA VAL A 34 -7.94 -3.31 -11.90
C VAL A 34 -6.46 -3.69 -12.05
N PRO A 35 -6.04 -4.28 -13.19
CA PRO A 35 -4.61 -4.51 -13.45
C PRO A 35 -3.79 -3.23 -13.29
N GLY A 36 -2.64 -3.32 -12.61
CA GLY A 36 -1.85 -2.16 -12.20
C GLY A 36 -1.51 -1.19 -13.34
N PHE A 37 -1.25 -1.71 -14.55
CA PHE A 37 -0.97 -0.87 -15.72
C PHE A 37 -2.21 -0.09 -16.20
N LEU A 38 -3.41 -0.72 -16.15
CA LEU A 38 -4.66 -0.02 -16.47
C LEU A 38 -5.00 1.02 -15.41
N PHE A 39 -4.73 0.71 -14.15
CA PHE A 39 -4.88 1.67 -13.06
C PHE A 39 -3.94 2.86 -13.22
N ALA A 40 -2.70 2.63 -13.67
CA ALA A 40 -1.76 3.69 -13.98
C ALA A 40 -2.28 4.60 -15.12
N ILE A 41 -2.79 4.01 -16.21
CA ILE A 41 -3.39 4.78 -17.33
C ILE A 41 -4.61 5.59 -16.83
N PHE A 42 -5.47 4.97 -16.02
CA PHE A 42 -6.62 5.63 -15.44
C PHE A 42 -6.22 6.87 -14.60
N LEU A 43 -5.19 6.73 -13.75
CA LEU A 43 -4.67 7.85 -12.97
C LEU A 43 -4.10 8.96 -13.87
N LEU A 44 -3.37 8.61 -14.93
CA LEU A 44 -2.85 9.58 -15.88
C LEU A 44 -3.96 10.33 -16.60
N VAL A 45 -5.00 9.64 -17.08
CA VAL A 45 -6.12 10.25 -17.79
C VAL A 45 -6.91 11.21 -16.88
N ILE A 46 -7.05 10.88 -15.60
CA ILE A 46 -7.82 11.72 -14.69
C ILE A 46 -7.00 12.88 -14.13
N PHE A 47 -5.76 12.64 -13.72
CA PHE A 47 -4.98 13.56 -12.89
C PHE A 47 -3.78 14.19 -13.56
N ALA A 48 -3.35 13.70 -14.75
CA ALA A 48 -2.21 14.27 -15.44
C ALA A 48 -2.62 15.28 -16.52
N GLY A 49 -1.65 16.09 -16.96
CA GLY A 49 -1.87 17.18 -17.90
C GLY A 49 -2.58 16.74 -19.19
N GLY A 50 -3.63 17.47 -19.57
CA GLY A 50 -4.52 17.13 -20.67
C GLY A 50 -5.71 16.24 -20.31
N GLY A 51 -5.85 15.84 -19.04
CA GLY A 51 -6.97 15.06 -18.50
C GLY A 51 -8.04 15.95 -17.87
N TYR A 52 -8.86 15.34 -16.99
CA TYR A 52 -9.95 16.06 -16.29
C TYR A 52 -9.43 17.00 -15.21
N PHE A 53 -8.36 16.60 -14.50
CA PHE A 53 -7.73 17.40 -13.45
C PHE A 53 -6.24 17.50 -13.77
N GLU A 54 -5.77 18.63 -14.23
CA GLU A 54 -4.35 18.87 -14.56
C GLU A 54 -3.51 19.12 -13.30
N ILE A 55 -3.47 18.14 -12.39
CA ILE A 55 -2.78 18.26 -11.11
C ILE A 55 -1.35 17.78 -11.21
N PHE A 56 -1.10 16.66 -11.89
CA PHE A 56 0.20 16.02 -11.98
C PHE A 56 0.80 16.12 -13.39
N PRO A 57 2.14 16.11 -13.51
CA PRO A 57 2.80 16.12 -14.81
C PRO A 57 2.51 14.83 -15.59
N LEU A 58 2.31 14.98 -16.91
CA LEU A 58 2.05 13.84 -17.80
C LEU A 58 3.33 13.07 -18.15
N ARG A 59 4.47 13.75 -18.23
CA ARG A 59 5.73 13.20 -18.73
C ARG A 59 6.92 13.73 -17.94
N GLY A 60 8.02 12.96 -18.02
CA GLY A 60 9.29 13.32 -17.40
C GLY A 60 9.37 12.91 -15.92
N LEU A 61 10.57 12.98 -15.38
CA LEU A 61 10.86 12.75 -13.96
C LEU A 61 11.03 14.06 -13.20
N VAL A 62 11.15 15.17 -13.92
CA VAL A 62 11.41 16.51 -13.41
C VAL A 62 10.80 17.56 -14.34
N SER A 63 10.54 18.74 -13.81
CA SER A 63 10.02 19.88 -14.56
C SER A 63 11.10 20.50 -15.47
N GLU A 64 10.69 21.20 -16.52
CA GLU A 64 11.60 21.85 -17.50
C GLU A 64 12.54 22.88 -16.83
N ASN A 65 12.07 23.53 -15.77
CA ASN A 65 12.84 24.51 -14.99
C ASN A 65 13.69 23.90 -13.86
N TRP A 66 13.92 22.58 -13.86
CA TRP A 66 14.67 21.86 -12.83
C TRP A 66 16.01 22.50 -12.43
N SER A 67 16.78 22.96 -13.42
CA SER A 67 18.09 23.53 -13.20
C SER A 67 18.06 24.81 -12.36
N SER A 68 16.96 25.59 -12.44
CA SER A 68 16.77 26.85 -11.71
C SER A 68 16.15 26.68 -10.33
N LEU A 69 15.68 25.48 -9.97
CA LEU A 69 15.05 25.21 -8.67
C LEU A 69 16.09 25.16 -7.54
N SER A 70 15.63 25.57 -6.33
CA SER A 70 16.39 25.33 -5.11
C SER A 70 16.43 23.85 -4.73
N TRP A 71 17.37 23.43 -3.88
CA TRP A 71 17.48 22.02 -3.47
C TRP A 71 16.18 21.45 -2.87
N PRO A 72 15.46 22.13 -1.96
CA PRO A 72 14.18 21.64 -1.45
C PRO A 72 13.12 21.49 -2.56
N ASP A 73 13.05 22.48 -3.47
CA ASP A 73 12.08 22.47 -4.55
C ASP A 73 12.37 21.33 -5.56
N LYS A 74 13.64 21.02 -5.80
CA LYS A 74 14.04 19.85 -6.61
C LYS A 74 13.51 18.54 -6.03
N ILE A 75 13.60 18.35 -4.71
CA ILE A 75 13.08 17.15 -4.06
C ILE A 75 11.56 17.09 -4.18
N LEU A 76 10.87 18.20 -3.96
CA LEU A 76 9.42 18.27 -4.08
C LEU A 76 8.96 18.01 -5.52
N ASP A 77 9.60 18.62 -6.49
CA ASP A 77 9.30 18.44 -7.92
C ASP A 77 9.47 16.96 -8.33
N TYR A 78 10.58 16.34 -7.94
CA TYR A 78 10.82 14.93 -8.22
C TYR A 78 9.78 14.01 -7.59
N LEU A 79 9.43 14.23 -6.32
CA LEU A 79 8.38 13.48 -5.62
C LEU A 79 7.01 13.68 -6.27
N TRP A 80 6.74 14.88 -6.78
CA TRP A 80 5.51 15.20 -7.48
C TRP A 80 5.36 14.41 -8.78
N HIS A 81 6.42 14.29 -9.57
CA HIS A 81 6.45 13.48 -10.79
C HIS A 81 6.33 11.98 -10.49
N LEU A 82 6.85 11.51 -9.36
CA LEU A 82 6.76 10.11 -8.95
C LEU A 82 5.42 9.73 -8.31
N CYS A 83 4.58 10.68 -7.94
CA CYS A 83 3.36 10.43 -7.14
C CYS A 83 2.43 9.42 -7.81
N LEU A 84 2.01 9.66 -9.06
CA LEU A 84 1.10 8.75 -9.79
C LEU A 84 1.71 7.37 -10.06
N PRO A 85 2.95 7.24 -10.56
CA PRO A 85 3.61 5.95 -10.70
C PRO A 85 3.70 5.17 -9.39
N LEU A 86 4.08 5.81 -8.29
CA LEU A 86 4.17 5.16 -6.98
C LEU A 86 2.80 4.67 -6.48
N ILE A 87 1.74 5.46 -6.65
CA ILE A 87 0.37 5.02 -6.30
C ILE A 87 -0.01 3.80 -7.12
N ALA A 88 0.22 3.82 -8.43
CA ALA A 88 -0.12 2.71 -9.32
C ALA A 88 0.64 1.42 -8.98
N LEU A 89 1.93 1.53 -8.68
CA LEU A 89 2.77 0.39 -8.31
C LEU A 89 2.45 -0.19 -6.93
N THR A 90 1.99 0.65 -6.01
CA THR A 90 1.81 0.25 -4.61
C THR A 90 0.40 -0.21 -4.27
N ILE A 91 -0.60 0.06 -5.11
CA ILE A 91 -2.01 -0.23 -4.79
C ILE A 91 -2.26 -1.71 -4.49
N GLY A 92 -1.69 -2.61 -5.30
CA GLY A 92 -1.84 -4.06 -5.11
C GLY A 92 -1.21 -4.53 -3.80
N GLY A 93 0.02 -4.10 -3.52
CA GLY A 93 0.70 -4.42 -2.27
C GLY A 93 0.01 -3.82 -1.04
N PHE A 94 -0.52 -2.61 -1.16
CA PHE A 94 -1.32 -1.97 -0.12
C PHE A 94 -2.59 -2.77 0.20
N ALA A 95 -3.32 -3.19 -0.82
CA ALA A 95 -4.52 -3.98 -0.67
C ALA A 95 -4.23 -5.32 0.04
N THR A 96 -3.27 -6.07 -0.50
CA THR A 96 -2.87 -7.37 0.03
C THR A 96 -2.42 -7.27 1.49
N LEU A 97 -1.54 -6.33 1.81
CA LEU A 97 -1.00 -6.18 3.16
C LEU A 97 -2.07 -5.72 4.17
N THR A 98 -2.99 -4.84 3.76
CA THR A 98 -4.09 -4.40 4.60
C THR A 98 -5.03 -5.56 4.95
N MET A 99 -5.39 -6.38 3.96
CA MET A 99 -6.25 -7.53 4.18
C MET A 99 -5.56 -8.64 4.97
N LEU A 100 -4.27 -8.90 4.68
CA LEU A 100 -3.45 -9.83 5.47
C LEU A 100 -3.40 -9.42 6.94
N THR A 101 -3.14 -8.14 7.21
CA THR A 101 -3.11 -7.61 8.57
C THR A 101 -4.48 -7.76 9.23
N LYS A 102 -5.57 -7.37 8.55
CA LYS A 102 -6.93 -7.54 9.08
C LYS A 102 -7.19 -8.99 9.49
N ASN A 103 -6.96 -9.93 8.59
CA ASN A 103 -7.26 -11.34 8.79
C ASN A 103 -6.43 -11.94 9.92
N SER A 104 -5.13 -11.63 9.98
CA SER A 104 -4.24 -12.07 11.05
C SER A 104 -4.71 -11.56 12.43
N PHE A 105 -5.15 -10.30 12.51
CA PHE A 105 -5.69 -9.76 13.77
C PHE A 105 -7.04 -10.36 14.14
N LEU A 106 -7.93 -10.62 13.19
CA LEU A 106 -9.21 -11.30 13.45
C LEU A 106 -8.99 -12.70 13.98
N GLU A 107 -8.07 -13.46 13.40
CA GLU A 107 -7.74 -14.80 13.87
C GLU A 107 -7.23 -14.77 15.32
N GLU A 108 -6.30 -13.86 15.63
CA GLU A 108 -5.76 -13.75 17.00
C GLU A 108 -6.79 -13.27 18.01
N LEU A 109 -7.68 -12.35 17.62
CA LEU A 109 -8.77 -11.85 18.48
C LEU A 109 -9.77 -12.96 18.87
N GLY A 110 -9.91 -14.00 18.04
CA GLY A 110 -10.77 -15.15 18.30
C GLY A 110 -10.18 -16.21 19.25
N LYS A 111 -8.90 -16.09 19.63
CA LYS A 111 -8.21 -17.13 20.41
C LYS A 111 -8.53 -17.08 21.91
N GLN A 112 -8.42 -18.22 22.57
CA GLN A 112 -8.72 -18.43 24.01
C GLN A 112 -7.92 -17.50 24.93
N PHE A 113 -6.67 -17.17 24.59
CA PHE A 113 -5.87 -16.28 25.44
C PHE A 113 -6.43 -14.86 25.52
N VAL A 114 -7.17 -14.40 24.50
CA VAL A 114 -7.86 -13.11 24.48
C VAL A 114 -9.00 -13.12 25.50
N LEU A 115 -9.80 -14.19 25.52
CA LEU A 115 -10.86 -14.37 26.49
C LEU A 115 -10.29 -14.39 27.91
N THR A 116 -9.19 -15.10 28.12
CA THR A 116 -8.50 -15.16 29.42
C THR A 116 -7.99 -13.79 29.85
N ALA A 117 -7.42 -13.01 28.92
CA ALA A 117 -6.94 -11.66 29.22
C ALA A 117 -8.09 -10.72 29.63
N ARG A 118 -9.23 -10.79 28.93
CA ARG A 118 -10.44 -10.03 29.26
C ARG A 118 -11.01 -10.44 30.65
N SER A 119 -11.05 -11.75 30.93
CA SER A 119 -11.51 -12.27 32.24
C SER A 119 -10.63 -11.82 33.40
N LYS A 120 -9.36 -11.49 33.16
CA LYS A 120 -8.44 -10.89 34.15
C LYS A 120 -8.62 -9.37 34.32
N GLY A 121 -9.58 -8.76 33.62
CA GLY A 121 -9.89 -7.34 33.73
C GLY A 121 -9.01 -6.40 32.88
N LEU A 122 -8.25 -6.94 31.92
CA LEU A 122 -7.49 -6.11 30.99
C LEU A 122 -8.45 -5.36 30.07
N ASN A 123 -8.16 -4.07 29.83
CA ASN A 123 -8.92 -3.28 28.88
C ASN A 123 -8.58 -3.66 27.41
N GLU A 124 -9.46 -3.30 26.47
CA GLU A 124 -9.32 -3.70 25.07
C GLU A 124 -7.98 -3.26 24.43
N ASN A 125 -7.45 -2.09 24.79
CA ASN A 125 -6.15 -1.65 24.29
C ASN A 125 -5.00 -2.50 24.86
N GLN A 126 -5.05 -2.90 26.10
CA GLN A 126 -4.06 -3.78 26.72
C GLN A 126 -4.11 -5.17 26.08
N VAL A 127 -5.31 -5.69 25.82
CA VAL A 127 -5.48 -6.96 25.10
C VAL A 127 -4.93 -6.85 23.69
N LEU A 128 -5.34 -5.82 22.95
CA LEU A 128 -4.96 -5.63 21.54
C LEU A 128 -3.44 -5.44 21.38
N TYR A 129 -2.87 -4.45 22.04
CA TYR A 129 -1.45 -4.11 21.85
C TYR A 129 -0.48 -4.95 22.70
N GLY A 130 -0.91 -5.42 23.87
CA GLY A 130 -0.09 -6.25 24.74
C GLY A 130 -0.01 -7.71 24.32
N HIS A 131 -1.09 -8.26 23.78
CA HIS A 131 -1.19 -9.70 23.49
C HIS A 131 -1.42 -10.01 22.01
N VAL A 132 -2.46 -9.44 21.39
CA VAL A 132 -2.88 -9.76 20.02
C VAL A 132 -1.86 -9.26 19.02
N PHE A 133 -1.41 -8.00 19.13
CA PHE A 133 -0.53 -7.35 18.18
C PHE A 133 0.76 -8.14 17.94
N ARG A 134 1.40 -8.61 18.99
CA ARG A 134 2.66 -9.37 18.88
C ARG A 134 2.49 -10.63 18.03
N ASN A 135 1.43 -11.39 18.27
CA ASN A 135 1.19 -12.65 17.56
C ASN A 135 0.73 -12.40 16.12
N ALA A 136 -0.23 -11.50 15.92
CA ALA A 136 -0.75 -11.14 14.60
C ALA A 136 0.35 -10.60 13.67
N MET A 137 1.28 -9.82 14.22
CA MET A 137 2.38 -9.24 13.43
C MET A 137 3.43 -10.26 12.98
N LEU A 138 3.51 -11.44 13.57
CA LEU A 138 4.44 -12.50 13.11
C LEU A 138 4.18 -12.87 11.66
N VAL A 139 2.92 -13.02 11.25
CA VAL A 139 2.53 -13.34 9.88
C VAL A 139 2.90 -12.20 8.92
N VAL A 140 2.66 -10.96 9.34
CA VAL A 140 2.98 -9.75 8.54
C VAL A 140 4.49 -9.61 8.35
N ILE A 141 5.27 -9.82 9.42
CA ILE A 141 6.73 -9.74 9.39
C ILE A 141 7.33 -10.87 8.56
N ALA A 142 6.80 -12.09 8.67
CA ALA A 142 7.26 -13.25 7.88
C ALA A 142 7.08 -13.02 6.36
N GLY A 143 6.09 -12.22 5.94
CA GLY A 143 5.88 -11.84 4.55
C GLY A 143 6.83 -10.76 4.03
N PHE A 144 7.51 -10.01 4.91
CA PHE A 144 8.36 -8.89 4.51
C PHE A 144 9.53 -9.26 3.59
N PRO A 145 10.31 -10.33 3.85
CA PRO A 145 11.42 -10.69 2.96
C PRO A 145 10.98 -10.99 1.53
N SER A 146 9.86 -11.69 1.35
CA SER A 146 9.32 -12.00 0.02
C SER A 146 8.83 -10.75 -0.71
N ALA A 147 8.18 -9.82 -0.02
CA ALA A 147 7.78 -8.53 -0.58
C ALA A 147 8.99 -7.68 -0.99
N PHE A 148 10.05 -7.68 -0.19
CA PHE A 148 11.29 -6.97 -0.50
C PHE A 148 11.99 -7.53 -1.74
N VAL A 149 12.11 -8.86 -1.82
CA VAL A 149 12.66 -9.54 -3.00
C VAL A 149 11.82 -9.25 -4.25
N ALA A 150 10.48 -9.31 -4.15
CA ALA A 150 9.60 -9.02 -5.27
C ALA A 150 9.81 -7.60 -5.83
N ILE A 151 10.00 -6.59 -4.99
CA ILE A 151 10.28 -5.21 -5.42
C ILE A 151 11.58 -5.13 -6.25
N LEU A 152 12.64 -5.82 -5.82
CA LEU A 152 13.93 -5.83 -6.53
C LEU A 152 13.83 -6.47 -7.92
N PHE A 153 13.03 -7.52 -8.06
CA PHE A 153 12.92 -8.26 -9.32
C PHE A 153 11.85 -7.72 -10.27
N THR A 154 10.78 -7.09 -9.77
CA THR A 154 9.69 -6.58 -10.61
C THR A 154 10.15 -5.50 -11.60
N GLY A 155 11.15 -4.70 -11.24
CA GLY A 155 11.71 -3.65 -12.11
C GLY A 155 12.71 -4.17 -13.12
N SER A 156 13.37 -5.31 -12.89
CA SER A 156 14.45 -5.81 -13.77
C SER A 156 13.95 -6.60 -14.99
N LEU A 157 12.83 -7.29 -14.87
CA LEU A 157 12.28 -8.12 -15.95
C LEU A 157 11.89 -7.32 -17.22
N PRO A 158 11.13 -6.22 -17.13
CA PRO A 158 10.77 -5.44 -18.32
C PRO A 158 11.99 -4.83 -19.04
N VAL A 159 13.00 -4.39 -18.27
CA VAL A 159 14.24 -3.81 -18.81
C VAL A 159 15.05 -4.86 -19.56
N SER A 160 15.14 -6.08 -19.04
CA SER A 160 15.83 -7.18 -19.71
C SER A 160 15.19 -7.54 -21.06
N TYR A 161 13.85 -7.59 -21.14
CA TYR A 161 13.15 -7.87 -22.40
C TYR A 161 13.31 -6.78 -23.47
N THR A 162 13.35 -5.51 -23.08
CA THR A 162 13.52 -4.40 -24.03
C THR A 162 14.94 -4.35 -24.59
N HIS A 163 15.95 -4.68 -23.79
CA HIS A 163 17.34 -4.73 -24.25
C HIS A 163 17.66 -5.95 -25.15
N LEU A 164 17.04 -7.11 -24.89
CA LEU A 164 17.27 -8.30 -25.73
C LEU A 164 16.64 -8.17 -27.12
N ARG A 165 15.52 -7.45 -27.28
CA ARG A 165 14.90 -7.19 -28.59
C ARG A 165 15.55 -6.07 -29.40
N ALA A 166 16.35 -5.23 -28.78
CA ALA A 166 17.05 -4.14 -29.51
C ALA A 166 18.30 -4.61 -30.27
N HIS A 167 18.66 -5.90 -30.14
CA HIS A 167 19.83 -6.50 -30.83
C HIS A 167 19.47 -7.54 -31.90
N GLU A 168 18.16 -7.75 -32.20
CA GLU A 168 17.66 -8.47 -33.38
C GLU A 168 17.15 -7.47 -34.45
#